data_8bdd127613ba181d2c7c9c3d6d6aa501
#
_entry.id   8bdd127613ba181d2c7c9c3d6d6aa501
#
_cell.length_a   1.000
_cell.length_b   1.000
_cell.length_c   1.000
_cell.angle_alpha   90.00
_cell.angle_beta   90.00
_cell.angle_gamma   90.00
#
_symmetry.space_group_name_H-M   'P 1'
#
loop_
_entity.id
_entity.type
_entity.pdbx_description
1 polymer ?
#
loop_
_entity_poly.entity_id
_entity_poly.type
_entity_poly.pdbx_seq_one_letter_code
_entity_poly.pdbx_strand_id
1 'polypeptide(L)'
;MEQNNIQMNMWNIAGKAGLALGMLSTAYLFITQWIGTAELPAFISVIANILLWVVKFGGCIWLMIYFMKKFATQNPEADNSKTFRMGIASALLSALVYSAFSFANVAFFYPDMFAEQIGTMTQQMAPMLDSNMTAELEKTMQRLPQITFFSNLIYCFIYGTILSFAVSRSIPSRNPFADYKPEDQ
;
A
#
# COMPACT_ATOMS: atom_id res chain seq x y z
N MET A 1 -30.88 12.09 5.55
CA MET A 1 -30.36 12.28 4.17
C MET A 1 -28.88 12.70 4.17
N GLU A 2 -28.45 13.56 5.05
CA GLU A 2 -27.08 14.12 5.12
C GLU A 2 -25.99 13.08 5.44
N GLN A 3 -26.22 12.17 6.38
CA GLN A 3 -25.28 11.08 6.68
C GLN A 3 -25.01 10.15 5.48
N ASN A 4 -26.03 9.87 4.66
CA ASN A 4 -25.87 9.06 3.45
C ASN A 4 -25.01 9.77 2.39
N ASN A 5 -25.13 11.09 2.28
CA ASN A 5 -24.31 11.88 1.36
C ASN A 5 -22.82 11.89 1.76
N ILE A 6 -22.54 12.06 3.06
CA ILE A 6 -21.16 12.00 3.59
C ILE A 6 -20.55 10.61 3.36
N GLN A 7 -21.31 9.55 3.60
CA GLN A 7 -20.83 8.19 3.40
C GLN A 7 -20.56 7.88 1.93
N MET A 8 -21.43 8.28 1.02
CA MET A 8 -21.24 8.10 -0.42
C MET A 8 -20.04 8.90 -0.94
N ASN A 9 -19.85 10.14 -0.46
CA ASN A 9 -18.68 10.97 -0.78
C ASN A 9 -17.38 10.34 -0.23
N MET A 10 -17.41 9.78 0.98
CA MET A 10 -16.30 9.05 1.60
C MET A 10 -15.81 7.91 0.70
N TRP A 11 -16.72 7.03 0.22
CA TRP A 11 -16.36 5.91 -0.64
C TRP A 11 -15.83 6.34 -2.00
N ASN A 12 -16.40 7.41 -2.59
CA ASN A 12 -15.93 7.95 -3.86
C ASN A 12 -14.50 8.50 -3.75
N ILE A 13 -14.21 9.27 -2.69
CA ILE A 13 -12.87 9.80 -2.46
C ILE A 13 -11.89 8.69 -2.08
N ALA A 14 -12.31 7.75 -1.22
CA ALA A 14 -11.51 6.59 -0.85
C ALA A 14 -11.15 5.71 -2.06
N GLY A 15 -12.11 5.50 -2.98
CA GLY A 15 -11.88 4.77 -4.22
C GLY A 15 -10.82 5.43 -5.10
N LYS A 16 -10.93 6.75 -5.32
CA LYS A 16 -9.94 7.52 -6.09
C LYS A 16 -8.57 7.52 -5.42
N ALA A 17 -8.53 7.70 -4.10
CA ALA A 17 -7.29 7.66 -3.33
C ALA A 17 -6.64 6.28 -3.37
N GLY A 18 -7.41 5.22 -3.11
CA GLY A 18 -6.94 3.85 -3.13
C GLY A 18 -6.39 3.44 -4.49
N LEU A 19 -7.08 3.81 -5.57
CA LEU A 19 -6.61 3.56 -6.93
C LEU A 19 -5.30 4.32 -7.21
N ALA A 20 -5.23 5.62 -6.89
CA ALA A 20 -4.02 6.43 -7.13
C ALA A 20 -2.81 5.89 -6.35
N LEU A 21 -2.99 5.58 -5.07
CA LEU A 21 -1.95 4.99 -4.20
C LEU A 21 -1.52 3.60 -4.67
N GLY A 22 -2.49 2.76 -5.04
CA GLY A 22 -2.23 1.41 -5.56
C GLY A 22 -1.47 1.45 -6.88
N MET A 23 -1.86 2.32 -7.81
CA MET A 23 -1.18 2.51 -9.09
C MET A 23 0.23 3.07 -8.94
N LEU A 24 0.45 4.02 -8.02
CA LEU A 24 1.79 4.51 -7.71
C LEU A 24 2.70 3.39 -7.19
N SER A 25 2.19 2.55 -6.30
CA SER A 25 2.93 1.40 -5.76
C SER A 25 3.19 0.33 -6.82
N THR A 26 2.23 0.12 -7.73
CA THR A 26 2.36 -0.80 -8.86
C THR A 26 3.38 -0.29 -9.88
N ALA A 27 3.36 1.00 -10.21
CA ALA A 27 4.36 1.59 -11.09
C ALA A 27 5.77 1.43 -10.52
N TYR A 28 5.94 1.66 -9.21
CA TYR A 28 7.21 1.40 -8.53
C TYR A 28 7.66 -0.06 -8.70
N LEU A 29 6.75 -1.03 -8.52
CA LEU A 29 7.05 -2.45 -8.66
C LEU A 29 7.64 -2.75 -10.05
N PHE A 30 6.97 -2.31 -11.13
CA PHE A 30 7.41 -2.58 -12.49
C PHE A 30 8.69 -1.83 -12.87
N ILE A 31 8.85 -0.59 -12.41
CA ILE A 31 10.06 0.19 -12.69
C ILE A 31 11.28 -0.44 -11.98
N THR A 32 11.17 -0.84 -10.72
CA THR A 32 12.27 -1.49 -10.01
C THR A 32 12.63 -2.84 -10.63
N GLN A 33 11.67 -3.57 -11.13
CA GLN A 33 11.88 -4.82 -11.82
C GLN A 33 12.59 -4.61 -13.16
N TRP A 34 12.14 -3.62 -13.94
CA TRP A 34 12.80 -3.25 -15.19
C TRP A 34 14.27 -2.80 -14.98
N ILE A 35 14.54 -2.03 -13.91
CA ILE A 35 15.91 -1.67 -13.54
C ILE A 35 16.73 -2.90 -13.16
N GLY A 36 16.11 -3.88 -12.49
CA GLY A 36 16.77 -5.14 -12.11
C GLY A 36 17.13 -6.04 -13.30
N THR A 37 16.37 -5.96 -14.40
CA THR A 37 16.66 -6.68 -15.66
C THR A 37 17.61 -5.93 -16.58
N ALA A 38 17.77 -4.62 -16.39
CA ALA A 38 18.73 -3.82 -17.15
C ALA A 38 20.15 -4.09 -16.63
N GLU A 39 21.08 -4.35 -17.54
CA GLU A 39 22.52 -4.55 -17.23
C GLU A 39 23.18 -3.21 -16.81
N LEU A 40 22.65 -2.58 -15.77
CA LEU A 40 23.18 -1.32 -15.25
C LEU A 40 24.34 -1.59 -14.28
N PRO A 41 25.35 -0.71 -14.22
CA PRO A 41 26.36 -0.77 -13.18
C PRO A 41 25.72 -0.78 -11.78
N ALA A 42 26.24 -1.62 -10.90
CA ALA A 42 25.66 -1.82 -9.55
C ALA A 42 25.43 -0.51 -8.78
N PHE A 43 26.35 0.44 -8.90
CA PHE A 43 26.23 1.75 -8.26
C PHE A 43 25.03 2.55 -8.77
N ILE A 44 24.77 2.53 -10.08
CA ILE A 44 23.61 3.25 -10.67
C ILE A 44 22.30 2.58 -10.25
N SER A 45 22.25 1.26 -10.24
CA SER A 45 21.07 0.50 -9.79
C SER A 45 20.71 0.80 -8.33
N VAL A 46 21.70 0.88 -7.44
CA VAL A 46 21.50 1.20 -6.03
C VAL A 46 20.93 2.62 -5.87
N ILE A 47 21.53 3.62 -6.52
CA ILE A 47 21.04 5.00 -6.46
C ILE A 47 19.62 5.12 -7.01
N ALA A 48 19.34 4.50 -8.16
CA ALA A 48 18.03 4.51 -8.78
C ALA A 48 16.96 3.87 -7.85
N ASN A 49 17.27 2.75 -7.23
CA ASN A 49 16.37 2.09 -6.29
C ASN A 49 16.09 2.94 -5.04
N ILE A 50 17.11 3.62 -4.49
CA ILE A 50 16.93 4.53 -3.35
C ILE A 50 16.03 5.71 -3.75
N LEU A 51 16.26 6.34 -4.89
CA LEU A 51 15.45 7.44 -5.38
C LEU A 51 13.99 7.01 -5.60
N LEU A 52 13.78 5.87 -6.24
CA LEU A 52 12.45 5.30 -6.46
C LEU A 52 11.74 4.97 -5.14
N TRP A 53 12.47 4.47 -4.15
CA TRP A 53 11.95 4.20 -2.82
C TRP A 53 11.44 5.50 -2.15
N VAL A 54 12.26 6.56 -2.19
CA VAL A 54 11.88 7.88 -1.66
C VAL A 54 10.66 8.44 -2.38
N VAL A 55 10.61 8.34 -3.72
CA VAL A 55 9.46 8.79 -4.52
C VAL A 55 8.20 8.00 -4.19
N LYS A 56 8.30 6.68 -4.04
CA LYS A 56 7.16 5.83 -3.64
C LYS A 56 6.60 6.23 -2.29
N PHE A 57 7.45 6.25 -1.26
CA PHE A 57 6.99 6.53 0.10
C PHE A 57 6.55 7.98 0.27
N GLY A 58 7.32 8.94 -0.24
CA GLY A 58 6.97 10.35 -0.23
C GLY A 58 5.68 10.63 -1.01
N GLY A 59 5.54 10.04 -2.19
CA GLY A 59 4.33 10.12 -3.01
C GLY A 59 3.11 9.52 -2.34
N CYS A 60 3.24 8.36 -1.70
CA CYS A 60 2.15 7.73 -0.94
C CYS A 60 1.70 8.61 0.24
N ILE A 61 2.64 9.14 1.01
CA ILE A 61 2.34 10.05 2.13
C ILE A 61 1.65 11.32 1.61
N TRP A 62 2.19 11.94 0.57
CA TRP A 62 1.63 13.16 -0.02
C TRP A 62 0.21 12.94 -0.57
N LEU A 63 -0.01 11.87 -1.34
CA LEU A 63 -1.33 11.53 -1.86
C LEU A 63 -2.34 11.27 -0.73
N MET A 64 -1.94 10.55 0.31
CA MET A 64 -2.80 10.28 1.46
C MET A 64 -3.23 11.57 2.15
N ILE A 65 -2.27 12.47 2.43
CA ILE A 65 -2.53 13.79 3.01
C ILE A 65 -3.46 14.59 2.11
N TYR A 66 -3.21 14.61 0.80
CA TYR A 66 -4.02 15.34 -0.16
C TYR A 66 -5.48 14.87 -0.16
N PHE A 67 -5.72 13.57 -0.28
CA PHE A 67 -7.08 13.04 -0.32
C PHE A 67 -7.81 13.16 1.02
N MET A 68 -7.13 12.98 2.14
CA MET A 68 -7.71 13.15 3.47
C MET A 68 -8.07 14.62 3.74
N LYS A 69 -7.20 15.57 3.37
CA LYS A 69 -7.52 17.01 3.44
C LYS A 69 -8.69 17.37 2.52
N LYS A 70 -8.71 16.85 1.31
CA LYS A 70 -9.81 17.06 0.36
C LYS A 70 -11.13 16.57 0.93
N PHE A 71 -11.15 15.38 1.55
CA PHE A 71 -12.34 14.86 2.21
C PHE A 71 -12.81 15.76 3.36
N ALA A 72 -11.90 16.17 4.24
CA ALA A 72 -12.21 17.05 5.37
C ALA A 72 -12.71 18.43 4.91
N THR A 73 -12.18 18.97 3.80
CA THR A 73 -12.65 20.25 3.22
C THR A 73 -14.04 20.14 2.61
N GLN A 74 -14.35 19.03 1.96
CA GLN A 74 -15.66 18.81 1.33
C GLN A 74 -16.75 18.41 2.34
N ASN A 75 -16.36 17.96 3.52
CA ASN A 75 -17.28 17.55 4.57
C ASN A 75 -16.89 18.23 5.89
N PRO A 76 -17.22 19.52 6.07
CA PRO A 76 -16.82 20.30 7.25
C PRO A 76 -17.38 19.74 8.56
N GLU A 77 -18.43 18.94 8.50
CA GLU A 77 -19.05 18.26 9.64
C GLU A 77 -18.43 16.89 9.94
N ALA A 78 -17.45 16.44 9.12
CA ALA A 78 -16.73 15.21 9.36
C ALA A 78 -15.69 15.44 10.47
N ASP A 79 -15.82 14.68 11.55
CA ASP A 79 -14.84 14.65 12.61
C ASP A 79 -13.58 13.86 12.19
N ASN A 80 -12.55 13.87 13.05
CA ASN A 80 -11.31 13.12 12.81
C ASN A 80 -11.54 11.62 12.67
N SER A 81 -12.58 11.06 13.28
CA SER A 81 -12.93 9.65 13.18
C SER A 81 -13.42 9.29 11.77
N LYS A 82 -14.26 10.14 11.16
CA LYS A 82 -14.73 9.96 9.77
C LYS A 82 -13.57 10.10 8.77
N THR A 83 -12.68 11.08 9.00
CA THR A 83 -11.46 11.26 8.19
C THR A 83 -10.53 10.05 8.30
N PHE A 84 -10.36 9.49 9.48
CA PHE A 84 -9.59 8.28 9.71
C PHE A 84 -10.21 7.06 9.00
N ARG A 85 -11.54 6.87 9.10
CA ARG A 85 -12.25 5.79 8.40
C ARG A 85 -12.09 5.88 6.87
N MET A 86 -12.14 7.09 6.32
CA MET A 86 -11.86 7.33 4.90
C MET A 86 -10.43 6.91 4.55
N GLY A 87 -9.45 7.24 5.40
CA GLY A 87 -8.07 6.84 5.23
C GLY A 87 -7.88 5.32 5.27
N ILE A 88 -8.52 4.61 6.21
CA ILE A 88 -8.52 3.13 6.26
C ILE A 88 -9.11 2.53 4.99
N ALA A 89 -10.25 3.05 4.51
CA ALA A 89 -10.87 2.56 3.28
C ALA A 89 -9.94 2.75 2.07
N SER A 90 -9.26 3.91 1.99
CA SER A 90 -8.25 4.18 0.95
C SER A 90 -7.06 3.22 1.04
N ALA A 91 -6.58 2.95 2.27
CA ALA A 91 -5.48 2.02 2.51
C ALA A 91 -5.83 0.59 2.08
N LEU A 92 -7.04 0.12 2.42
CA LEU A 92 -7.51 -1.21 2.01
C LEU A 92 -7.62 -1.33 0.49
N LEU A 93 -8.23 -0.35 -0.17
CA LEU A 93 -8.37 -0.36 -1.63
C LEU A 93 -7.00 -0.29 -2.34
N SER A 94 -6.08 0.55 -1.83
CA SER A 94 -4.71 0.62 -2.34
C SER A 94 -3.96 -0.70 -2.16
N ALA A 95 -4.10 -1.33 -0.99
CA ALA A 95 -3.49 -2.62 -0.69
C ALA A 95 -4.02 -3.72 -1.63
N LEU A 96 -5.33 -3.75 -1.90
CA LEU A 96 -5.95 -4.69 -2.84
C LEU A 96 -5.41 -4.50 -4.26
N VAL A 97 -5.37 -3.26 -4.76
CA VAL A 97 -4.85 -2.96 -6.11
C VAL A 97 -3.38 -3.41 -6.22
N TYR A 98 -2.53 -2.97 -5.30
CA TYR A 98 -1.11 -3.33 -5.32
C TYR A 98 -0.88 -4.84 -5.21
N SER A 99 -1.61 -5.52 -4.30
CA SER A 99 -1.47 -6.97 -4.10
C SER A 99 -1.93 -7.77 -5.30
N ALA A 100 -2.99 -7.32 -5.99
CA ALA A 100 -3.47 -7.95 -7.22
C ALA A 100 -2.42 -7.85 -8.35
N PHE A 101 -1.83 -6.67 -8.55
CA PHE A 101 -0.75 -6.51 -9.52
C PHE A 101 0.52 -7.25 -9.12
N SER A 102 0.85 -7.32 -7.84
CA SER A 102 1.99 -8.09 -7.34
C SER A 102 1.79 -9.60 -7.54
N PHE A 103 0.57 -10.10 -7.32
CA PHE A 103 0.20 -11.47 -7.66
C PHE A 103 0.38 -11.74 -9.16
N ALA A 104 -0.20 -10.88 -10.00
CA ALA A 104 -0.12 -11.00 -11.46
C ALA A 104 1.33 -10.96 -11.94
N ASN A 105 2.16 -10.14 -11.30
CA ASN A 105 3.58 -10.04 -11.61
C ASN A 105 4.32 -11.37 -11.41
N VAL A 106 4.10 -12.02 -10.27
CA VAL A 106 4.74 -13.32 -9.94
C VAL A 106 4.12 -14.46 -10.73
N ALA A 107 2.79 -14.44 -10.97
CA ALA A 107 2.10 -15.56 -11.58
C ALA A 107 2.17 -15.57 -13.12
N PHE A 108 2.20 -14.37 -13.75
CA PHE A 108 2.00 -14.25 -15.21
C PHE A 108 3.08 -13.46 -15.93
N PHE A 109 3.61 -12.39 -15.33
CA PHE A 109 4.55 -11.52 -16.06
C PHE A 109 5.98 -12.01 -16.01
N TYR A 110 6.44 -12.47 -14.85
CA TYR A 110 7.83 -12.87 -14.63
C TYR A 110 7.97 -14.13 -13.76
N PRO A 111 7.27 -15.24 -14.09
CA PRO A 111 7.31 -16.44 -13.27
C PRO A 111 8.72 -17.05 -13.19
N ASP A 112 9.44 -17.06 -14.31
CA ASP A 112 10.77 -17.67 -14.40
C ASP A 112 11.81 -16.91 -13.57
N MET A 113 11.74 -15.58 -13.53
CA MET A 113 12.66 -14.76 -12.75
C MET A 113 12.52 -15.04 -11.23
N PHE A 114 11.30 -15.24 -10.76
CA PHE A 114 11.09 -15.60 -9.35
C PHE A 114 11.52 -17.04 -9.06
N ALA A 115 11.28 -17.97 -9.98
CA ALA A 115 11.75 -19.35 -9.86
C ALA A 115 13.27 -19.42 -9.82
N GLU A 116 13.97 -18.66 -10.65
CA GLU A 116 15.43 -18.58 -10.68
C GLU A 116 16.00 -17.97 -9.39
N GLN A 117 15.44 -16.86 -8.91
CA GLN A 117 15.87 -16.24 -7.65
C GLN A 117 15.75 -17.20 -6.47
N ILE A 118 14.64 -17.93 -6.39
CA ILE A 118 14.42 -18.89 -5.31
C ILE A 118 15.31 -20.09 -5.49
N GLY A 119 15.51 -20.58 -6.73
CA GLY A 119 16.44 -21.66 -7.04
C GLY A 119 17.86 -21.33 -6.57
N THR A 120 18.33 -20.11 -6.82
CA THR A 120 19.64 -19.62 -6.38
C THR A 120 19.72 -19.56 -4.84
N MET A 121 18.68 -19.04 -4.17
CA MET A 121 18.63 -19.01 -2.70
C MET A 121 18.63 -20.42 -2.11
N THR A 122 17.87 -21.34 -2.72
CA THR A 122 17.80 -22.74 -2.30
C THR A 122 19.15 -23.43 -2.44
N GLN A 123 19.87 -23.21 -3.55
CA GLN A 123 21.22 -23.74 -3.74
C GLN A 123 22.22 -23.19 -2.72
N GLN A 124 22.12 -21.90 -2.36
CA GLN A 124 22.99 -21.34 -1.33
C GLN A 124 22.69 -21.90 0.07
N MET A 125 21.43 -22.25 0.33
CA MET A 125 21.01 -22.86 1.59
C MET A 125 21.09 -24.40 1.61
N ALA A 126 21.32 -25.03 0.46
CA ALA A 126 21.34 -26.49 0.33
C ALA A 126 22.21 -27.23 1.38
N PRO A 127 23.39 -26.72 1.81
CA PRO A 127 24.17 -27.37 2.85
C PRO A 127 23.49 -27.39 4.23
N MET A 128 22.47 -26.57 4.43
CA MET A 128 21.74 -26.42 5.70
C MET A 128 20.32 -27.02 5.65
N LEU A 129 19.87 -27.49 4.46
CA LEU A 129 18.54 -28.02 4.24
C LEU A 129 18.53 -29.54 4.34
N ASP A 130 17.66 -30.08 5.20
CA ASP A 130 17.31 -31.49 5.23
C ASP A 130 16.30 -31.83 4.11
N SER A 131 16.18 -33.12 3.75
CA SER A 131 15.26 -33.60 2.71
C SER A 131 13.78 -33.17 2.94
N ASN A 132 13.34 -33.10 4.19
CA ASN A 132 12.02 -32.65 4.55
C ASN A 132 11.84 -31.13 4.29
N MET A 133 12.83 -30.32 4.59
CA MET A 133 12.82 -28.87 4.35
C MET A 133 12.80 -28.57 2.84
N THR A 134 13.49 -29.34 2.04
CA THR A 134 13.48 -29.21 0.58
C THR A 134 12.08 -29.44 0.00
N ALA A 135 11.38 -30.48 0.46
CA ALA A 135 10.00 -30.76 0.03
C ALA A 135 8.99 -29.70 0.47
N GLU A 136 9.17 -29.12 1.67
CA GLU A 136 8.33 -27.99 2.13
C GLU A 136 8.62 -26.71 1.34
N LEU A 137 9.88 -26.49 0.97
CA LEU A 137 10.26 -25.34 0.15
C LEU A 137 9.62 -25.41 -1.25
N GLU A 138 9.62 -26.57 -1.90
CA GLU A 138 8.95 -26.79 -3.18
C GLU A 138 7.45 -26.51 -3.11
N LYS A 139 6.77 -26.96 -2.06
CA LYS A 139 5.34 -26.65 -1.83
C LYS A 139 5.11 -25.15 -1.62
N THR A 140 6.02 -24.48 -0.94
CA THR A 140 5.97 -23.05 -0.71
C THR A 140 6.16 -22.29 -2.02
N MET A 141 7.06 -22.73 -2.88
CA MET A 141 7.28 -22.16 -4.21
C MET A 141 6.02 -22.22 -5.09
N GLN A 142 5.29 -23.33 -5.08
CA GLN A 142 4.04 -23.46 -5.81
C GLN A 142 2.96 -22.47 -5.33
N ARG A 143 3.04 -22.05 -4.08
CA ARG A 143 2.11 -21.09 -3.46
C ARG A 143 2.64 -19.66 -3.40
N LEU A 144 3.78 -19.42 -4.00
CA LEU A 144 4.46 -18.10 -3.95
C LEU A 144 3.57 -16.95 -4.38
N PRO A 145 2.78 -17.03 -5.49
CA PRO A 145 1.90 -15.93 -5.88
C PRO A 145 0.86 -15.60 -4.81
N GLN A 146 0.26 -16.63 -4.19
CA GLN A 146 -0.74 -16.44 -3.13
C GLN A 146 -0.11 -15.82 -1.88
N ILE A 147 1.07 -16.32 -1.48
CA ILE A 147 1.82 -15.79 -0.34
C ILE A 147 2.16 -14.32 -0.58
N THR A 148 2.63 -13.98 -1.78
CA THR A 148 2.96 -12.61 -2.19
C THR A 148 1.72 -11.71 -2.12
N PHE A 149 0.57 -12.18 -2.60
CA PHE A 149 -0.70 -11.44 -2.51
C PHE A 149 -1.06 -11.10 -1.06
N PHE A 150 -1.16 -12.11 -0.20
CA PHE A 150 -1.60 -11.90 1.18
C PHE A 150 -0.58 -11.11 2.00
N SER A 151 0.71 -11.37 1.82
CA SER A 151 1.76 -10.63 2.52
C SER A 151 1.73 -9.15 2.16
N ASN A 152 1.64 -8.81 0.87
CA ASN A 152 1.54 -7.44 0.42
C ASN A 152 0.24 -6.77 0.87
N LEU A 153 -0.87 -7.50 0.85
CA LEU A 153 -2.17 -7.00 1.31
C LEU A 153 -2.09 -6.59 2.78
N ILE A 154 -1.59 -7.47 3.64
CA ILE A 154 -1.48 -7.22 5.07
C ILE A 154 -0.48 -6.08 5.34
N TYR A 155 0.70 -6.14 4.73
CA TYR A 155 1.74 -5.12 4.92
C TYR A 155 1.26 -3.73 4.50
N CYS A 156 0.72 -3.59 3.29
CA CYS A 156 0.25 -2.31 2.78
C CYS A 156 -0.96 -1.77 3.56
N PHE A 157 -1.86 -2.65 3.99
CA PHE A 157 -3.01 -2.27 4.80
C PHE A 157 -2.59 -1.75 6.19
N ILE A 158 -1.69 -2.45 6.87
CA ILE A 158 -1.16 -2.01 8.18
C ILE A 158 -0.44 -0.67 8.03
N TYR A 159 0.47 -0.56 7.05
CA TYR A 159 1.20 0.68 6.79
C TYR A 159 0.25 1.85 6.49
N GLY A 160 -0.73 1.65 5.60
CA GLY A 160 -1.71 2.67 5.25
C GLY A 160 -2.62 3.05 6.42
N THR A 161 -2.96 2.10 7.30
CA THR A 161 -3.76 2.36 8.50
C THR A 161 -2.99 3.23 9.50
N ILE A 162 -1.70 2.92 9.75
CA ILE A 162 -0.83 3.73 10.62
C ILE A 162 -0.68 5.14 10.06
N LEU A 163 -0.45 5.24 8.75
CA LEU A 163 -0.34 6.55 8.08
C LEU A 163 -1.65 7.33 8.17
N SER A 164 -2.80 6.68 7.97
CA SER A 164 -4.12 7.31 8.11
C SER A 164 -4.36 7.84 9.52
N PHE A 165 -3.93 7.10 10.52
CA PHE A 165 -4.03 7.53 11.92
C PHE A 165 -3.20 8.78 12.18
N ALA A 166 -1.94 8.80 11.75
CA ALA A 166 -1.06 9.94 11.90
C ALA A 166 -1.59 11.18 11.16
N VAL A 167 -2.04 11.00 9.91
CA VAL A 167 -2.57 12.10 9.07
C VAL A 167 -3.89 12.63 9.62
N SER A 168 -4.81 11.77 10.07
CA SER A 168 -6.11 12.21 10.60
C SER A 168 -5.95 13.13 11.81
N ARG A 169 -4.93 12.92 12.62
CA ARG A 169 -4.63 13.78 13.78
C ARG A 169 -3.95 15.10 13.40
N SER A 170 -3.30 15.14 12.26
CA SER A 170 -2.64 16.35 11.75
C SER A 170 -3.60 17.28 11.01
N ILE A 171 -4.82 16.81 10.70
CA ILE A 171 -5.85 17.63 10.07
C ILE A 171 -6.72 18.22 11.18
N PRO A 172 -6.66 19.56 11.43
CA PRO A 172 -7.50 20.17 12.46
C PRO A 172 -8.97 19.99 12.12
N SER A 173 -9.78 19.56 13.08
CA SER A 173 -11.23 19.61 12.96
C SER A 173 -11.66 21.06 12.81
N ARG A 174 -12.45 21.34 11.78
CA ARG A 174 -12.79 22.72 11.38
C ARG A 174 -13.70 23.43 12.40
N ASN A 175 -14.26 22.69 13.34
CA ASN A 175 -15.14 23.23 14.36
C ASN A 175 -14.86 22.59 15.74
N PRO A 176 -13.78 22.99 16.45
CA PRO A 176 -13.46 22.43 17.76
C PRO A 176 -14.52 22.74 18.83
N PHE A 177 -15.46 23.66 18.55
CA PHE A 177 -16.52 24.08 19.45
C PHE A 177 -17.93 23.70 18.96
N ALA A 178 -18.08 22.83 17.96
CA ALA A 178 -19.39 22.40 17.47
C ALA A 178 -20.24 21.70 18.54
N ASP A 179 -19.62 21.15 19.58
CA ASP A 179 -20.29 20.51 20.72
C ASP A 179 -20.50 21.46 21.89
N TYR A 180 -20.04 22.72 21.82
CA TYR A 180 -20.29 23.70 22.85
C TYR A 180 -21.69 24.30 22.62
N LYS A 181 -22.72 23.68 23.21
CA LYS A 181 -23.99 24.34 23.46
C LYS A 181 -23.79 25.28 24.64
N PRO A 182 -23.93 26.62 24.49
CA PRO A 182 -24.02 27.47 25.65
C PRO A 182 -25.27 27.01 26.42
N GLU A 183 -25.07 26.53 27.65
CA GLU A 183 -26.18 26.34 28.58
C GLU A 183 -26.86 27.70 28.69
N ASP A 184 -28.17 27.72 28.37
CA ASP A 184 -29.01 28.88 28.50
C ASP A 184 -28.90 29.44 29.93
N GLN A 185 -28.31 30.61 30.04
CA GLN A 185 -28.40 31.46 31.23
C GLN A 185 -29.76 32.17 31.28
#